data_4895bf241b7ff9d6e2301d87161c6c52
#
_entry.id   4895bf241b7ff9d6e2301d87161c6c52
#
_cell.length_a   1.000
_cell.length_b   1.000
_cell.length_c   1.000
_cell.angle_alpha   90.00
_cell.angle_beta   90.00
_cell.angle_gamma   90.00
#
_symmetry.space_group_name_H-M   'P 1'
#
loop_
_entity.id
_entity.type
_entity.pdbx_description
1 polymer ?
#
loop_
_entity_poly.entity_id
_entity_poly.type
_entity_poly.pdbx_seq_one_letter_code
_entity_poly.pdbx_strand_id
1 'polypeptide(L)'
;MKALTLTISLSVGAAGLAQAGDQLRDHIGGGNLVTHLARSARLAQLYSALHGVGATMGRMDSYGWRTLDRKPTPRDFDAEMLEAHDNGITPIILLEYEGSYQTLNPPQPVGSYHDWFAAGQVMARRFRPDGEWARENGIAGWGVTIFTAINEPDVQQTIPRDAYHDALAGLADGVHSVDPALKVVPGGFATCNSHRDATLRGYGPAIADLLDDGRLDGIDLHTYYNDTWYPMTGGREFSVQTCFDRIKQTMGLHRDIKFYATEFNVARVGAWSDPKLAAKLFLSAFWDQVSVVGADGHTPAMALAFPWNLGDTDRVDGRAYAMAATENPWTPDTRSIVLRTVLRLAGDMKLKSVDSKRGLTMLEGADAELIVWRNLPGWTDRPGRAVEFMLPNWARQIEVWGWDGLRRRLSVNGGKFVLDGLDENETFMIRVPRS
;
A
#
# COMPACT_ATOMS: atom_id res chain seq x y z
N MET A 1 -10.38 31.74 -22.79
CA MET A 1 -9.79 30.56 -22.13
C MET A 1 -8.36 30.41 -22.59
N LYS A 2 -7.39 30.63 -21.72
CA LYS A 2 -5.98 30.40 -22.07
C LYS A 2 -5.69 28.92 -21.82
N ALA A 3 -5.48 28.16 -22.89
CA ALA A 3 -4.96 26.80 -22.79
C ALA A 3 -3.58 26.89 -22.14
N LEU A 4 -3.39 26.14 -21.10
CA LEU A 4 -2.12 26.08 -20.43
C LEU A 4 -1.31 24.91 -20.97
N THR A 5 -0.20 25.20 -21.60
CA THR A 5 0.70 24.24 -22.21
C THR A 5 1.62 23.65 -21.17
N LEU A 6 1.44 22.37 -20.85
CA LEU A 6 2.35 21.59 -20.03
C LEU A 6 3.35 20.89 -20.95
N THR A 7 4.54 21.44 -21.10
CA THR A 7 5.60 20.80 -21.89
C THR A 7 6.37 19.83 -21.01
N ILE A 8 6.25 18.53 -21.28
CA ILE A 8 7.03 17.48 -20.60
C ILE A 8 8.29 17.25 -21.43
N SER A 9 9.41 17.77 -20.98
CA SER A 9 10.70 17.39 -21.52
C SER A 9 11.18 16.14 -20.80
N LEU A 10 11.30 15.04 -21.54
CA LEU A 10 11.90 13.80 -21.04
C LEU A 10 13.41 14.02 -20.91
N SER A 11 13.89 14.46 -19.75
CA SER A 11 15.29 14.35 -19.41
C SER A 11 15.56 12.88 -19.06
N VAL A 12 16.35 12.21 -19.85
CA VAL A 12 16.91 10.88 -19.55
C VAL A 12 17.93 11.08 -18.42
N GLY A 13 17.46 11.10 -17.18
CA GLY A 13 18.31 10.95 -16.01
C GLY A 13 18.85 9.53 -16.00
N ALA A 14 20.13 9.36 -15.71
CA ALA A 14 20.79 8.08 -15.59
C ALA A 14 19.99 7.17 -14.64
N ALA A 15 19.37 6.13 -15.21
CA ALA A 15 18.64 5.13 -14.45
C ALA A 15 19.64 4.39 -13.55
N GLY A 16 19.50 4.56 -12.25
CA GLY A 16 20.03 3.60 -11.29
C GLY A 16 19.50 2.22 -11.67
N LEU A 17 20.39 1.23 -11.67
CA LEU A 17 20.07 -0.16 -12.01
C LEU A 17 18.89 -0.63 -11.16
N ALA A 18 17.70 -0.68 -11.76
CA ALA A 18 16.55 -1.33 -11.16
C ALA A 18 16.86 -2.82 -11.05
N GLN A 19 16.77 -3.38 -9.86
CA GLN A 19 16.89 -4.83 -9.67
C GLN A 19 15.84 -5.55 -10.53
N ALA A 20 16.25 -6.64 -11.17
CA ALA A 20 15.31 -7.50 -11.89
C ALA A 20 14.29 -8.06 -10.89
N GLY A 21 13.00 -7.75 -11.11
CA GLY A 21 11.93 -8.21 -10.21
C GLY A 21 11.04 -7.12 -9.61
N ASP A 22 11.28 -5.85 -9.86
CA ASP A 22 10.57 -4.74 -9.20
C ASP A 22 9.36 -4.28 -10.05
N GLN A 23 8.39 -5.16 -10.25
CA GLN A 23 7.16 -4.87 -10.98
C GLN A 23 6.10 -4.28 -10.04
N LEU A 24 5.19 -3.46 -10.57
CA LEU A 24 4.14 -2.85 -9.75
C LEU A 24 3.36 -3.89 -8.93
N ARG A 25 3.04 -5.05 -9.52
CA ARG A 25 2.31 -6.12 -8.80
C ARG A 25 3.03 -6.67 -7.57
N ASP A 26 4.37 -6.60 -7.55
CA ASP A 26 5.18 -7.09 -6.42
C ASP A 26 5.03 -6.20 -5.18
N HIS A 27 4.40 -5.03 -5.32
CA HIS A 27 4.15 -4.05 -4.27
C HIS A 27 2.66 -3.92 -3.91
N ILE A 28 1.80 -4.64 -4.65
CA ILE A 28 0.35 -4.52 -4.47
C ILE A 28 -0.20 -5.84 -3.92
N GLY A 29 -0.92 -5.70 -2.85
CA GLY A 29 -1.58 -6.83 -2.19
C GLY A 29 -2.96 -6.45 -1.71
N GLY A 30 -3.34 -6.97 -0.57
CA GLY A 30 -4.59 -6.63 0.10
C GLY A 30 -4.70 -7.27 1.47
N GLY A 31 -5.67 -6.82 2.25
CA GLY A 31 -5.99 -7.34 3.55
C GLY A 31 -7.50 -7.43 3.78
N ASN A 32 -7.89 -8.28 4.70
CA ASN A 32 -9.24 -8.40 5.22
C ASN A 32 -9.25 -8.31 6.74
N LEU A 33 -10.42 -8.10 7.31
CA LEU A 33 -10.62 -8.31 8.73
C LEU A 33 -10.66 -9.82 9.01
N VAL A 34 -9.55 -10.38 9.43
CA VAL A 34 -9.46 -11.79 9.84
C VAL A 34 -9.63 -11.86 11.34
N THR A 35 -10.63 -12.59 11.83
CA THR A 35 -10.84 -12.82 13.25
C THR A 35 -10.41 -14.24 13.61
N HIS A 36 -9.87 -14.44 14.81
CA HIS A 36 -9.45 -15.76 15.30
C HIS A 36 -10.54 -16.84 15.20
N LEU A 37 -11.82 -16.45 15.23
CA LEU A 37 -12.95 -17.38 15.21
C LEU A 37 -13.39 -17.80 13.80
N ALA A 38 -12.99 -17.06 12.77
CA ALA A 38 -13.42 -17.31 11.37
C ALA A 38 -12.23 -17.41 10.40
N ARG A 39 -11.07 -17.78 10.92
CA ARG A 39 -9.77 -17.64 10.26
C ARG A 39 -9.70 -18.28 8.87
N SER A 40 -9.97 -19.58 8.77
CA SER A 40 -9.86 -20.31 7.49
C SER A 40 -10.84 -19.81 6.42
N ALA A 41 -12.07 -19.49 6.80
CA ALA A 41 -13.07 -18.96 5.87
C ALA A 41 -12.67 -17.56 5.38
N ARG A 42 -12.13 -16.72 6.26
CA ARG A 42 -11.68 -15.36 5.91
C ARG A 42 -10.43 -15.36 5.05
N LEU A 43 -9.49 -16.27 5.32
CA LEU A 43 -8.32 -16.46 4.46
C LEU A 43 -8.72 -16.91 3.04
N ALA A 44 -9.62 -17.86 2.93
CA ALA A 44 -10.12 -18.31 1.63
C ALA A 44 -10.79 -17.16 0.85
N GLN A 45 -11.54 -16.27 1.54
CA GLN A 45 -12.10 -15.06 0.93
C GLN A 45 -11.01 -14.11 0.47
N LEU A 46 -10.00 -13.84 1.30
CA LEU A 46 -8.87 -12.99 0.96
C LEU A 46 -8.12 -13.54 -0.26
N TYR A 47 -7.79 -14.82 -0.28
CA TYR A 47 -7.09 -15.44 -1.41
C TYR A 47 -7.91 -15.37 -2.70
N SER A 48 -9.21 -15.68 -2.63
CA SER A 48 -10.12 -15.50 -3.77
C SER A 48 -10.12 -14.06 -4.29
N ALA A 49 -10.12 -13.09 -3.38
CA ALA A 49 -10.10 -11.68 -3.74
C ALA A 49 -8.76 -11.26 -4.38
N LEU A 50 -7.63 -11.68 -3.80
CA LEU A 50 -6.29 -11.41 -4.33
C LEU A 50 -6.13 -12.00 -5.73
N HIS A 51 -6.50 -13.26 -5.93
CA HIS A 51 -6.51 -13.88 -7.26
C HIS A 51 -7.42 -13.15 -8.23
N GLY A 52 -8.63 -12.81 -7.79
CA GLY A 52 -9.62 -12.13 -8.60
C GLY A 52 -9.19 -10.77 -9.12
N VAL A 53 -8.30 -10.07 -8.40
CA VAL A 53 -7.71 -8.80 -8.84
C VAL A 53 -6.33 -8.94 -9.46
N GLY A 54 -5.68 -10.10 -9.31
CA GLY A 54 -4.33 -10.36 -9.84
C GLY A 54 -3.20 -9.86 -8.94
N ALA A 55 -3.46 -9.69 -7.64
CA ALA A 55 -2.44 -9.38 -6.63
C ALA A 55 -1.76 -10.66 -6.13
N THR A 56 -0.51 -10.54 -5.70
CA THR A 56 0.34 -11.66 -5.28
C THR A 56 0.84 -11.54 -3.85
N MET A 57 0.42 -10.52 -3.12
CA MET A 57 0.77 -10.31 -1.72
C MET A 57 -0.48 -10.19 -0.85
N GLY A 58 -0.37 -10.57 0.41
CA GLY A 58 -1.45 -10.46 1.38
C GLY A 58 -0.96 -10.15 2.77
N ARG A 59 -1.72 -9.33 3.50
CA ARG A 59 -1.46 -9.11 4.92
C ARG A 59 -2.16 -10.20 5.72
N MET A 60 -1.37 -11.03 6.39
CA MET A 60 -1.87 -11.98 7.37
C MET A 60 -2.21 -11.25 8.66
N ASP A 61 -3.19 -11.79 9.34
CA ASP A 61 -3.78 -11.23 10.53
C ASP A 61 -2.80 -11.07 11.69
N SER A 62 -3.23 -10.28 12.64
CA SER A 62 -2.49 -10.00 13.85
C SER A 62 -2.37 -11.22 14.75
N TYR A 63 -1.17 -11.48 15.18
CA TYR A 63 -0.82 -12.53 16.12
C TYR A 63 -0.24 -11.93 17.39
N GLY A 64 -0.84 -12.24 18.52
CA GLY A 64 -0.29 -11.84 19.79
C GLY A 64 1.09 -12.45 20.00
N TRP A 65 2.11 -11.64 20.30
CA TRP A 65 3.47 -12.13 20.57
C TRP A 65 3.51 -13.21 21.64
N ARG A 66 2.58 -13.20 22.60
CA ARG A 66 2.44 -14.23 23.64
C ARG A 66 1.93 -15.57 23.12
N THR A 67 1.26 -15.59 21.97
CA THR A 67 0.91 -16.87 21.36
C THR A 67 2.16 -17.62 20.94
N LEU A 68 3.30 -16.93 20.79
CA LEU A 68 4.58 -17.55 20.47
C LEU A 68 5.20 -18.30 21.67
N ASP A 69 4.82 -17.99 22.89
CA ASP A 69 5.27 -18.69 24.10
C ASP A 69 4.43 -19.93 24.43
N ARG A 70 3.26 -20.05 23.84
CA ARG A 70 2.34 -21.17 24.10
C ARG A 70 2.60 -22.27 23.10
N LYS A 71 2.70 -23.49 23.53
CA LYS A 71 2.84 -24.64 22.62
C LYS A 71 1.49 -25.04 22.08
N PRO A 72 1.38 -25.24 20.75
CA PRO A 72 2.40 -25.18 19.68
C PRO A 72 2.32 -23.91 18.86
N THR A 73 3.02 -22.86 19.20
CA THR A 73 2.69 -21.52 18.78
C THR A 73 3.07 -21.08 17.38
N PRO A 74 4.29 -21.17 16.90
CA PRO A 74 4.52 -20.83 15.49
C PRO A 74 3.82 -21.82 14.54
N ARG A 75 3.55 -23.02 14.98
CA ARG A 75 2.94 -24.08 14.17
C ARG A 75 1.47 -23.83 13.84
N ASP A 76 0.78 -22.98 14.60
CA ASP A 76 -0.59 -22.57 14.27
C ASP A 76 -0.67 -21.77 12.97
N PHE A 77 0.45 -21.15 12.55
CA PHE A 77 0.57 -20.40 11.30
C PHE A 77 0.95 -21.30 10.11
N ASP A 78 1.42 -22.48 10.35
CA ASP A 78 1.93 -23.37 9.31
C ASP A 78 0.87 -23.67 8.25
N ALA A 79 -0.37 -23.90 8.68
CA ALA A 79 -1.48 -24.16 7.76
C ALA A 79 -1.80 -22.91 6.90
N GLU A 80 -1.72 -21.72 7.47
CA GLU A 80 -1.94 -20.48 6.73
C GLU A 80 -0.82 -20.19 5.74
N MET A 81 0.41 -20.46 6.14
CA MET A 81 1.57 -20.35 5.24
C MET A 81 1.45 -21.30 4.06
N LEU A 82 1.01 -22.55 4.30
CA LEU A 82 0.79 -23.51 3.23
C LEU A 82 -0.31 -23.05 2.28
N GLU A 83 -1.41 -22.58 2.83
CA GLU A 83 -2.54 -22.08 2.05
C GLU A 83 -2.15 -20.83 1.24
N ALA A 84 -1.35 -19.91 1.81
CA ALA A 84 -0.82 -18.77 1.08
C ALA A 84 0.10 -19.19 -0.06
N HIS A 85 1.02 -20.12 0.21
CA HIS A 85 1.93 -20.67 -0.82
C HIS A 85 1.16 -21.32 -1.97
N ASP A 86 0.22 -22.21 -1.66
CA ASP A 86 -0.58 -22.94 -2.66
C ASP A 86 -1.45 -22.00 -3.51
N ASN A 87 -1.77 -20.83 -2.96
CA ASN A 87 -2.46 -19.78 -3.69
C ASN A 87 -1.51 -18.75 -4.35
N GLY A 88 -0.20 -18.91 -4.28
CA GLY A 88 0.77 -18.00 -4.88
C GLY A 88 0.78 -16.60 -4.24
N ILE A 89 0.42 -16.49 -2.96
CA ILE A 89 0.35 -15.25 -2.21
C ILE A 89 1.54 -15.16 -1.26
N THR A 90 2.37 -14.16 -1.42
CA THR A 90 3.46 -13.85 -0.48
C THR A 90 2.90 -13.07 0.71
N PRO A 91 2.96 -13.61 1.93
CA PRO A 91 2.40 -12.95 3.09
C PRO A 91 3.35 -11.90 3.68
N ILE A 92 2.77 -10.84 4.24
CA ILE A 92 3.39 -10.06 5.31
C ILE A 92 2.70 -10.41 6.63
N ILE A 93 3.44 -10.39 7.72
CA ILE A 93 2.90 -10.78 9.03
C ILE A 93 2.82 -9.56 9.93
N LEU A 94 1.64 -9.34 10.52
CA LEU A 94 1.43 -8.37 11.58
C LEU A 94 1.47 -9.07 12.94
N LEU A 95 2.42 -8.70 13.77
CA LEU A 95 2.51 -9.14 15.17
C LEU A 95 1.83 -8.13 16.10
N GLU A 96 1.01 -8.64 16.99
CA GLU A 96 0.29 -7.84 17.96
C GLU A 96 0.58 -8.29 19.41
N TYR A 97 0.31 -7.43 20.36
CA TYR A 97 0.20 -7.85 21.76
C TYR A 97 -1.24 -8.29 22.06
N GLU A 98 -1.38 -9.25 22.97
CA GLU A 98 -2.70 -9.73 23.35
C GLU A 98 -3.59 -8.59 23.87
N GLY A 99 -4.74 -8.40 23.27
CA GLY A 99 -5.71 -7.39 23.69
C GLY A 99 -5.57 -6.02 23.05
N SER A 100 -4.76 -5.89 21.97
CA SER A 100 -4.60 -4.61 21.26
C SER A 100 -5.93 -3.96 20.86
N TYR A 101 -6.89 -4.75 20.43
CA TYR A 101 -8.24 -4.28 20.06
C TYR A 101 -9.31 -4.54 21.12
N GLN A 102 -8.94 -5.09 22.26
CA GLN A 102 -9.88 -5.41 23.33
C GLN A 102 -9.68 -4.44 24.49
N THR A 103 -10.77 -3.83 24.94
CA THR A 103 -10.80 -3.10 26.21
C THR A 103 -10.72 -4.10 27.38
N LEU A 104 -9.61 -4.78 27.50
CA LEU A 104 -9.38 -5.69 28.63
C LEU A 104 -9.05 -4.86 29.87
N ASN A 105 -9.71 -5.17 30.96
CA ASN A 105 -9.42 -4.57 32.26
C ASN A 105 -9.00 -5.66 33.26
N PRO A 106 -7.72 -5.74 33.67
CA PRO A 106 -6.62 -4.84 33.34
C PRO A 106 -6.10 -5.03 31.90
N PRO A 107 -5.49 -3.99 31.29
CA PRO A 107 -4.86 -4.11 29.99
C PRO A 107 -3.74 -5.15 30.03
N GLN A 108 -3.64 -5.95 28.97
CA GLN A 108 -2.56 -6.94 28.86
C GLN A 108 -1.22 -6.20 28.61
N PRO A 109 -0.13 -6.67 29.20
CA PRO A 109 1.17 -6.04 28.99
C PRO A 109 1.62 -6.20 27.54
N VAL A 110 2.21 -5.13 26.99
CA VAL A 110 2.75 -5.09 25.62
C VAL A 110 3.92 -6.06 25.43
N GLY A 111 4.65 -6.36 26.47
CA GLY A 111 5.89 -7.11 26.45
C GLY A 111 7.11 -6.18 26.54
N SER A 112 8.23 -6.72 26.94
CA SER A 112 9.52 -6.03 26.98
C SER A 112 10.25 -6.10 25.64
N TYR A 113 11.32 -5.34 25.48
CA TYR A 113 12.27 -5.49 24.39
C TYR A 113 12.69 -6.95 24.16
N HIS A 114 13.04 -7.68 25.24
CA HIS A 114 13.48 -9.07 25.14
C HIS A 114 12.39 -10.03 24.69
N ASP A 115 11.13 -9.78 25.06
CA ASP A 115 10.01 -10.58 24.60
C ASP A 115 9.82 -10.42 23.07
N TRP A 116 9.86 -9.19 22.58
CA TRP A 116 9.74 -8.89 21.16
C TRP A 116 10.96 -9.35 20.35
N PHE A 117 12.17 -9.26 20.94
CA PHE A 117 13.38 -9.82 20.33
C PHE A 117 13.24 -11.33 20.12
N ALA A 118 12.82 -12.06 21.16
CA ALA A 118 12.60 -13.50 21.04
C ALA A 118 11.50 -13.84 20.01
N ALA A 119 10.39 -13.09 20.01
CA ALA A 119 9.32 -13.25 19.04
C ALA A 119 9.82 -13.04 17.60
N GLY A 120 10.57 -11.96 17.36
CA GLY A 120 11.18 -11.67 16.05
C GLY A 120 12.09 -12.78 15.56
N GLN A 121 12.95 -13.30 16.47
CA GLN A 121 13.82 -14.43 16.12
C GLN A 121 13.04 -15.70 15.74
N VAL A 122 12.02 -16.04 16.51
CA VAL A 122 11.20 -17.25 16.28
C VAL A 122 10.50 -17.13 14.92
N MET A 123 9.85 -16.00 14.66
CA MET A 123 9.09 -15.79 13.44
C MET A 123 10.01 -15.76 12.21
N ALA A 124 11.12 -15.04 12.28
CA ALA A 124 12.08 -14.96 11.19
C ALA A 124 12.73 -16.31 10.87
N ARG A 125 13.20 -17.07 11.89
CA ARG A 125 13.78 -18.41 11.67
C ARG A 125 12.81 -19.35 11.01
N ARG A 126 11.55 -19.31 11.42
CA ARG A 126 10.56 -20.24 10.90
C ARG A 126 10.08 -19.85 9.51
N PHE A 127 9.66 -18.61 9.28
CA PHE A 127 8.85 -18.23 8.14
C PHE A 127 9.56 -17.45 7.04
N ARG A 128 10.83 -17.05 7.22
CA ARG A 128 11.61 -16.44 6.14
C ARG A 128 11.79 -17.37 4.94
N PRO A 129 12.15 -16.87 3.76
CA PRO A 129 12.58 -17.73 2.65
C PRO A 129 13.67 -18.69 3.13
N ASP A 130 13.54 -19.97 2.74
CA ASP A 130 14.41 -21.07 3.18
C ASP A 130 14.51 -21.23 4.72
N GLY A 131 13.52 -20.74 5.46
CA GLY A 131 13.39 -20.91 6.89
C GLY A 131 13.00 -22.34 7.31
N GLU A 132 12.73 -22.56 8.57
CA GLU A 132 12.38 -23.89 9.11
C GLU A 132 11.15 -24.46 8.43
N TRP A 133 10.07 -23.66 8.33
CA TRP A 133 8.83 -24.07 7.70
C TRP A 133 9.01 -24.41 6.23
N ALA A 134 9.74 -23.60 5.47
CA ALA A 134 10.01 -23.83 4.06
C ALA A 134 10.76 -25.15 3.84
N ARG A 135 11.78 -25.42 4.66
CA ARG A 135 12.53 -26.69 4.60
C ARG A 135 11.67 -27.90 4.97
N GLU A 136 10.84 -27.79 6.02
CA GLU A 136 9.92 -28.86 6.45
C GLU A 136 8.91 -29.24 5.35
N ASN A 137 8.51 -28.27 4.52
CA ASN A 137 7.54 -28.46 3.43
C ASN A 137 8.18 -28.65 2.04
N GLY A 138 9.51 -28.64 1.93
CA GLY A 138 10.20 -28.82 0.65
C GLY A 138 10.05 -27.62 -0.31
N ILE A 139 9.78 -26.43 0.23
CA ILE A 139 9.55 -25.19 -0.51
C ILE A 139 10.84 -24.35 -0.45
N ALA A 140 11.34 -23.90 -1.60
CA ALA A 140 12.57 -23.11 -1.68
C ALA A 140 12.29 -21.69 -2.13
N GLY A 141 13.04 -20.72 -1.60
CA GLY A 141 13.04 -19.33 -2.04
C GLY A 141 11.76 -18.54 -1.78
N TRP A 142 10.81 -19.10 -1.03
CA TRP A 142 9.54 -18.44 -0.70
C TRP A 142 9.32 -18.37 0.82
N GLY A 143 8.75 -17.28 1.27
CA GLY A 143 8.45 -17.05 2.68
C GLY A 143 8.18 -15.57 2.98
N VAL A 144 8.06 -15.25 4.26
CA VAL A 144 7.83 -13.90 4.76
C VAL A 144 9.11 -13.08 4.70
N THR A 145 9.03 -11.94 4.05
CA THR A 145 10.15 -10.99 3.95
C THR A 145 9.92 -9.69 4.70
N ILE A 146 8.67 -9.43 5.12
CA ILE A 146 8.27 -8.21 5.82
C ILE A 146 7.48 -8.57 7.08
N PHE A 147 7.93 -8.07 8.21
CA PHE A 147 7.28 -8.20 9.50
C PHE A 147 6.82 -6.82 9.97
N THR A 148 5.59 -6.74 10.44
CA THR A 148 5.02 -5.51 10.99
C THR A 148 4.55 -5.75 12.42
N ALA A 149 4.45 -4.71 13.23
CA ALA A 149 3.96 -4.88 14.60
C ALA A 149 3.14 -3.69 15.07
N ILE A 150 2.14 -4.01 15.88
CA ILE A 150 1.29 -3.08 16.64
C ILE A 150 0.50 -2.15 15.72
N ASN A 151 -0.67 -2.62 15.33
CA ASN A 151 -1.56 -1.90 14.43
C ASN A 151 -2.15 -0.64 15.07
N GLU A 152 -2.04 0.49 14.37
CA GLU A 152 -2.67 1.77 14.70
C GLU A 152 -2.49 2.23 16.17
N PRO A 153 -1.26 2.26 16.70
CA PRO A 153 -1.04 2.64 18.09
C PRO A 153 -1.53 4.06 18.39
N ASP A 154 -1.50 4.93 17.39
CA ASP A 154 -1.94 6.32 17.46
C ASP A 154 -3.47 6.49 17.53
N VAL A 155 -4.24 5.49 17.11
CA VAL A 155 -5.70 5.43 17.31
C VAL A 155 -6.03 4.84 18.65
N GLN A 156 -5.44 3.70 18.97
CA GLN A 156 -5.74 2.95 20.20
C GLN A 156 -5.25 3.65 21.45
N GLN A 157 -4.08 4.26 21.41
CA GLN A 157 -3.42 5.02 22.50
C GLN A 157 -3.35 4.27 23.85
N THR A 158 -3.34 2.95 23.80
CA THR A 158 -3.34 2.09 24.99
C THR A 158 -1.94 1.74 25.47
N ILE A 159 -0.92 2.01 24.65
CA ILE A 159 0.47 1.66 24.90
C ILE A 159 1.28 2.89 25.27
N PRO A 160 2.11 2.88 26.32
CA PRO A 160 3.14 3.90 26.56
C PRO A 160 4.12 3.99 25.38
N ARG A 161 4.59 5.21 25.04
CA ARG A 161 5.46 5.43 23.88
C ARG A 161 6.82 4.74 24.01
N ASP A 162 7.36 4.68 25.20
CA ASP A 162 8.58 3.93 25.52
C ASP A 162 8.40 2.41 25.34
N ALA A 163 7.28 1.86 25.79
CA ALA A 163 6.97 0.44 25.58
C ALA A 163 6.74 0.12 24.09
N TYR A 164 6.18 1.06 23.32
CA TYR A 164 6.06 0.94 21.87
C TYR A 164 7.41 0.95 21.17
N HIS A 165 8.30 1.89 21.55
CA HIS A 165 9.68 1.91 21.08
C HIS A 165 10.40 0.59 21.36
N ASP A 166 10.38 0.12 22.61
CA ASP A 166 11.06 -1.11 23.03
C ASP A 166 10.53 -2.34 22.28
N ALA A 167 9.23 -2.40 22.04
CA ALA A 167 8.63 -3.49 21.28
C ALA A 167 9.14 -3.53 19.83
N LEU A 168 9.13 -2.39 19.14
CA LEU A 168 9.61 -2.30 17.75
C LEU A 168 11.13 -2.50 17.66
N ALA A 169 11.90 -1.94 18.57
CA ALA A 169 13.35 -2.16 18.64
C ALA A 169 13.66 -3.65 18.85
N GLY A 170 12.99 -4.30 19.81
CA GLY A 170 13.15 -5.72 20.05
C GLY A 170 12.80 -6.57 18.84
N LEU A 171 11.64 -6.32 18.22
CA LEU A 171 11.25 -7.04 17.00
C LEU A 171 12.28 -6.89 15.87
N ALA A 172 12.70 -5.66 15.59
CA ALA A 172 13.66 -5.38 14.52
C ALA A 172 14.99 -6.08 14.74
N ASP A 173 15.56 -5.94 15.95
CA ASP A 173 16.84 -6.57 16.29
C ASP A 173 16.71 -8.10 16.29
N GLY A 174 15.58 -8.65 16.73
CA GLY A 174 15.30 -10.09 16.71
C GLY A 174 15.24 -10.64 15.29
N VAL A 175 14.49 -9.98 14.39
CA VAL A 175 14.35 -10.36 12.98
C VAL A 175 15.71 -10.25 12.26
N HIS A 176 16.39 -9.10 12.38
CA HIS A 176 17.66 -8.85 11.70
C HIS A 176 18.80 -9.72 12.23
N SER A 177 18.75 -10.19 13.49
CA SER A 177 19.71 -11.17 14.02
C SER A 177 19.64 -12.51 13.31
N VAL A 178 18.52 -12.83 12.68
CA VAL A 178 18.33 -14.05 11.88
C VAL A 178 18.68 -13.83 10.41
N ASP A 179 18.22 -12.73 9.84
CA ASP A 179 18.51 -12.38 8.47
C ASP A 179 18.37 -10.85 8.27
N PRO A 180 19.47 -10.13 8.05
CA PRO A 180 19.46 -8.67 7.91
C PRO A 180 18.78 -8.17 6.63
N ALA A 181 18.45 -9.06 5.68
CA ALA A 181 17.72 -8.70 4.47
C ALA A 181 16.20 -8.61 4.68
N LEU A 182 15.68 -9.16 5.77
CA LEU A 182 14.28 -9.05 6.13
C LEU A 182 13.93 -7.61 6.52
N LYS A 183 12.67 -7.25 6.32
CA LYS A 183 12.16 -5.91 6.57
C LYS A 183 11.29 -5.87 7.82
N VAL A 184 11.45 -4.82 8.61
CA VAL A 184 10.59 -4.55 9.77
C VAL A 184 10.03 -3.14 9.66
N VAL A 185 8.71 -3.03 9.79
CA VAL A 185 7.99 -1.76 9.74
C VAL A 185 6.97 -1.67 10.89
N PRO A 186 6.60 -0.48 11.37
CA PRO A 186 5.49 -0.34 12.31
C PRO A 186 4.18 -0.86 11.70
N GLY A 187 3.21 -1.21 12.52
CA GLY A 187 1.94 -1.81 12.09
C GLY A 187 0.90 -0.84 11.50
N GLY A 188 1.34 0.29 11.02
CA GLY A 188 0.51 1.31 10.40
C GLY A 188 0.01 2.38 11.37
N PHE A 189 0.04 3.63 10.91
CA PHE A 189 -0.52 4.77 11.62
C PHE A 189 -1.73 5.31 10.88
N ALA A 190 -2.80 5.64 11.59
CA ALA A 190 -4.06 6.07 10.98
C ALA A 190 -4.41 7.55 11.20
N THR A 191 -3.77 8.25 12.15
CA THR A 191 -4.18 9.62 12.51
C THR A 191 -3.79 10.67 11.48
N CYS A 192 -2.91 10.36 10.55
CA CYS A 192 -2.58 11.26 9.44
C CYS A 192 -3.81 11.65 8.62
N ASN A 193 -4.83 10.81 8.63
CA ASN A 193 -6.12 11.09 7.99
C ASN A 193 -6.98 12.11 8.74
N SER A 194 -6.68 12.41 9.99
CA SER A 194 -7.59 13.16 10.88
C SER A 194 -7.33 14.66 10.97
N HIS A 195 -6.36 15.21 10.28
CA HIS A 195 -5.90 16.60 10.39
C HIS A 195 -5.50 17.06 11.80
N ARG A 196 -5.67 16.20 12.79
CA ARG A 196 -5.59 16.62 14.19
C ARG A 196 -4.21 16.45 14.80
N ASP A 197 -3.37 15.59 14.18
CA ASP A 197 -2.08 15.29 14.77
C ASP A 197 -1.03 14.91 13.72
N ALA A 198 -0.17 15.85 13.39
CA ALA A 198 0.96 15.63 12.48
C ALA A 198 2.08 14.78 13.11
N THR A 199 2.00 14.51 14.41
CA THR A 199 3.03 13.79 15.17
C THR A 199 2.67 12.33 15.43
N LEU A 200 1.59 11.83 14.83
CA LEU A 200 1.08 10.50 15.10
C LEU A 200 0.86 10.29 16.61
N ARG A 201 0.38 11.33 17.29
CA ARG A 201 0.14 11.37 18.74
C ARG A 201 1.35 10.98 19.59
N GLY A 202 2.56 11.32 19.11
CA GLY A 202 3.82 11.03 19.77
C GLY A 202 4.39 9.66 19.50
N TYR A 203 3.68 8.74 18.84
CA TYR A 203 4.21 7.42 18.50
C TYR A 203 5.26 7.48 17.39
N GLY A 204 5.09 8.37 16.42
CA GLY A 204 6.10 8.61 15.39
C GLY A 204 7.44 9.07 15.99
N PRO A 205 7.47 10.20 16.72
CA PRO A 205 8.70 10.65 17.37
C PRO A 205 9.35 9.62 18.29
N ALA A 206 8.56 8.74 18.92
CA ALA A 206 9.09 7.71 19.80
C ALA A 206 9.95 6.65 19.09
N ILE A 207 9.83 6.52 17.76
CA ILE A 207 10.59 5.53 16.95
C ILE A 207 11.50 6.19 15.91
N ALA A 208 11.72 7.49 16.00
CA ALA A 208 12.49 8.23 15.01
C ALA A 208 13.93 7.73 14.90
N ASP A 209 14.56 7.39 16.03
CA ASP A 209 15.90 6.82 16.08
C ASP A 209 15.98 5.44 15.39
N LEU A 210 14.94 4.60 15.55
CA LEU A 210 14.89 3.29 14.89
C LEU A 210 14.78 3.40 13.36
N LEU A 211 14.16 4.47 12.87
CA LEU A 211 14.10 4.77 11.45
C LEU A 211 15.43 5.34 10.93
N ASP A 212 16.04 6.25 11.67
CA ASP A 212 17.29 6.90 11.26
C ASP A 212 18.49 5.95 11.28
N ASP A 213 18.56 5.03 12.23
CA ASP A 213 19.64 4.03 12.29
C ASP A 213 19.37 2.79 11.41
N GLY A 214 18.19 2.70 10.83
CA GLY A 214 17.81 1.65 9.86
C GLY A 214 17.37 0.34 10.48
N ARG A 215 17.03 0.32 11.76
CA ARG A 215 16.35 -0.83 12.37
C ARG A 215 14.94 -1.00 11.83
N LEU A 216 14.26 0.10 11.56
CA LEU A 216 12.98 0.08 10.82
C LEU A 216 13.19 0.52 9.37
N ASP A 217 12.54 -0.16 8.44
CA ASP A 217 12.72 0.01 7.00
C ASP A 217 11.87 1.12 6.40
N GLY A 218 10.87 1.62 7.13
CA GLY A 218 10.01 2.69 6.65
C GLY A 218 8.86 3.01 7.58
N ILE A 219 7.98 3.89 7.10
CA ILE A 219 6.74 4.28 7.78
C ILE A 219 5.57 3.66 7.06
N ASP A 220 4.68 3.03 7.81
CA ASP A 220 3.41 2.50 7.35
C ASP A 220 2.27 3.45 7.75
N LEU A 221 1.47 3.88 6.75
CA LEU A 221 0.34 4.78 6.95
C LEU A 221 -0.94 4.13 6.44
N HIS A 222 -1.94 4.05 7.31
CA HIS A 222 -3.29 3.64 6.94
C HIS A 222 -4.07 4.86 6.42
N THR A 223 -4.27 4.92 5.12
CA THR A 223 -4.82 6.09 4.45
C THR A 223 -6.23 5.84 3.93
N TYR A 224 -7.22 6.18 4.75
CA TYR A 224 -8.63 6.04 4.40
C TYR A 224 -9.20 7.37 3.92
N TYR A 225 -9.74 7.35 2.71
CA TYR A 225 -10.33 8.52 2.06
C TYR A 225 -11.84 8.51 2.27
N ASN A 226 -12.37 9.58 2.78
CA ASN A 226 -13.82 9.81 2.85
C ASN A 226 -14.14 11.29 2.67
N ASP A 227 -15.41 11.60 2.51
CA ASP A 227 -15.89 12.95 2.23
C ASP A 227 -15.69 13.96 3.37
N THR A 228 -15.30 13.47 4.55
CA THR A 228 -15.11 14.31 5.75
C THR A 228 -13.65 14.41 6.18
N TRP A 229 -12.91 13.30 6.11
CA TRP A 229 -11.59 13.20 6.74
C TRP A 229 -10.43 13.34 5.77
N TYR A 230 -10.64 12.99 4.53
CA TYR A 230 -9.63 13.07 3.50
C TYR A 230 -10.28 13.50 2.19
N PRO A 231 -10.72 14.75 2.11
CA PRO A 231 -11.39 15.21 0.91
C PRO A 231 -10.37 15.25 -0.23
N MET A 232 -10.45 14.32 -1.15
CA MET A 232 -9.66 14.33 -2.38
C MET A 232 -9.92 15.58 -3.22
N THR A 233 -10.97 16.31 -2.89
CA THR A 233 -11.32 17.61 -3.45
C THR A 233 -10.65 18.79 -2.72
N GLY A 234 -10.04 18.56 -1.56
CA GLY A 234 -9.56 19.60 -0.66
C GLY A 234 -8.15 20.12 -0.93
N GLY A 235 -7.48 19.62 -1.97
CA GLY A 235 -6.18 20.13 -2.38
C GLY A 235 -4.98 19.29 -1.89
N ARG A 236 -3.78 19.76 -2.25
CA ARG A 236 -2.49 19.10 -1.99
C ARG A 236 -2.20 18.81 -0.52
N GLU A 237 -2.85 19.53 0.38
CA GLU A 237 -2.63 19.43 1.82
C GLU A 237 -2.99 18.06 2.40
N PHE A 238 -3.79 17.29 1.68
CA PHE A 238 -4.30 16.01 2.13
C PHE A 238 -3.83 14.83 1.27
N SER A 239 -2.84 15.03 0.42
CA SER A 239 -2.22 13.92 -0.30
C SER A 239 -1.38 13.07 0.66
N VAL A 240 -1.24 11.79 0.34
CA VAL A 240 -0.35 10.89 1.08
C VAL A 240 1.08 11.44 1.11
N GLN A 241 1.55 12.04 0.02
CA GLN A 241 2.85 12.70 -0.02
C GLN A 241 2.98 13.80 1.04
N THR A 242 1.97 14.66 1.15
CA THR A 242 1.98 15.76 2.15
C THR A 242 2.02 15.20 3.57
N CYS A 243 1.26 14.13 3.83
CA CYS A 243 1.29 13.44 5.10
C CYS A 243 2.67 12.86 5.39
N PHE A 244 3.22 12.10 4.45
CA PHE A 244 4.52 11.45 4.57
C PHE A 244 5.65 12.46 4.82
N ASP A 245 5.67 13.58 4.07
CA ASP A 245 6.67 14.62 4.23
C ASP A 245 6.55 15.32 5.58
N ARG A 246 5.34 15.61 6.03
CA ARG A 246 5.07 16.22 7.34
C ARG A 246 5.55 15.33 8.48
N ILE A 247 5.29 14.02 8.39
CA ILE A 247 5.74 13.05 9.38
C ILE A 247 7.26 13.03 9.43
N LYS A 248 7.93 12.88 8.30
CA LYS A 248 9.41 12.90 8.23
C LYS A 248 9.98 14.17 8.85
N GLN A 249 9.43 15.34 8.48
CA GLN A 249 9.87 16.61 9.02
C GLN A 249 9.66 16.73 10.53
N THR A 250 8.48 16.33 11.02
CA THR A 250 8.15 16.42 12.46
C THR A 250 8.99 15.48 13.30
N MET A 251 9.31 14.31 12.76
CA MET A 251 10.20 13.34 13.42
C MET A 251 11.68 13.72 13.30
N GLY A 252 12.03 14.69 12.47
CA GLY A 252 13.42 15.11 12.25
C GLY A 252 14.27 14.05 11.57
N LEU A 253 13.66 13.22 10.71
CA LEU A 253 14.38 12.13 10.04
C LEU A 253 15.42 12.66 9.05
N HIS A 254 16.61 12.10 9.12
CA HIS A 254 17.74 12.44 8.25
C HIS A 254 17.95 11.46 7.11
N ARG A 255 17.39 10.29 7.23
CA ARG A 255 17.48 9.21 6.24
C ARG A 255 16.29 9.23 5.30
N ASP A 256 16.51 8.86 4.02
CA ASP A 256 15.42 8.49 3.13
C ASP A 256 14.82 7.15 3.58
N ILE A 257 13.54 7.17 3.89
CA ILE A 257 12.77 6.01 4.33
C ILE A 257 11.75 5.61 3.29
N LYS A 258 11.34 4.35 3.30
CA LYS A 258 10.28 3.84 2.43
C LYS A 258 8.90 4.14 3.02
N PHE A 259 7.94 4.27 2.11
CA PHE A 259 6.53 4.42 2.41
C PHE A 259 5.81 3.08 2.22
N TYR A 260 5.09 2.66 3.24
CA TYR A 260 4.22 1.50 3.23
C TYR A 260 2.78 1.97 3.45
N ALA A 261 1.84 1.33 2.79
CA ALA A 261 0.42 1.48 3.05
C ALA A 261 -0.19 0.08 3.16
N THR A 262 -0.09 -0.53 4.32
CA THR A 262 -0.66 -1.87 4.54
C THR A 262 -2.18 -1.85 4.64
N GLU A 263 -2.77 -0.66 4.74
CA GLU A 263 -4.20 -0.42 4.57
C GLU A 263 -4.46 0.92 3.88
N PHE A 264 -5.25 0.90 2.82
CA PHE A 264 -5.88 2.10 2.28
C PHE A 264 -7.22 1.78 1.65
N ASN A 265 -8.15 2.72 1.61
CA ASN A 265 -9.40 2.57 0.86
C ASN A 265 -10.13 3.91 0.70
N VAL A 266 -11.16 3.91 -0.13
CA VAL A 266 -12.12 4.98 -0.31
C VAL A 266 -13.47 4.54 0.25
N ALA A 267 -13.99 5.28 1.22
CA ALA A 267 -15.27 4.97 1.85
C ALA A 267 -16.45 5.24 0.92
N ARG A 268 -17.40 4.31 0.86
CA ARG A 268 -18.70 4.49 0.19
C ARG A 268 -19.73 5.04 1.15
N VAL A 269 -19.51 6.25 1.66
CA VAL A 269 -20.40 6.92 2.63
C VAL A 269 -20.73 8.33 2.18
N GLY A 270 -21.82 8.89 2.67
CA GLY A 270 -22.21 10.26 2.42
C GLY A 270 -22.27 10.60 0.93
N ALA A 271 -21.58 11.66 0.53
CA ALA A 271 -21.50 12.10 -0.86
C ALA A 271 -20.81 11.09 -1.78
N TRP A 272 -20.03 10.15 -1.23
CA TRP A 272 -19.29 9.11 -1.98
C TRP A 272 -19.98 7.74 -1.98
N SER A 273 -21.24 7.67 -1.57
CA SER A 273 -22.03 6.42 -1.55
C SER A 273 -22.28 5.84 -2.94
N ASP A 274 -22.22 6.66 -4.01
CA ASP A 274 -22.32 6.17 -5.39
C ASP A 274 -21.15 5.27 -5.75
N PRO A 275 -21.39 4.00 -6.17
CA PRO A 275 -20.32 3.05 -6.46
C PRO A 275 -19.38 3.50 -7.58
N LYS A 276 -19.87 4.26 -8.58
CA LYS A 276 -19.05 4.74 -9.71
C LYS A 276 -18.15 5.88 -9.25
N LEU A 277 -18.67 6.77 -8.42
CA LEU A 277 -17.86 7.84 -7.83
C LEU A 277 -16.80 7.26 -6.91
N ALA A 278 -17.14 6.30 -6.05
CA ALA A 278 -16.17 5.62 -5.20
C ALA A 278 -15.07 4.91 -6.01
N ALA A 279 -15.41 4.26 -7.13
CA ALA A 279 -14.44 3.64 -8.02
C ALA A 279 -13.51 4.66 -8.69
N LYS A 280 -14.05 5.79 -9.15
CA LYS A 280 -13.28 6.90 -9.71
C LYS A 280 -12.28 7.47 -8.68
N LEU A 281 -12.73 7.70 -7.46
CA LEU A 281 -11.90 8.18 -6.37
C LEU A 281 -10.89 7.13 -5.92
N PHE A 282 -11.26 5.84 -5.95
CA PHE A 282 -10.35 4.75 -5.64
C PHE A 282 -9.17 4.66 -6.61
N LEU A 283 -9.41 4.84 -7.92
CA LEU A 283 -8.33 4.91 -8.90
C LEU A 283 -7.34 6.04 -8.55
N SER A 284 -7.86 7.17 -8.13
CA SER A 284 -7.04 8.31 -7.72
C SER A 284 -6.30 8.05 -6.43
N ALA A 285 -6.94 7.43 -5.44
CA ALA A 285 -6.33 7.04 -4.18
C ALA A 285 -5.23 6.00 -4.37
N PHE A 286 -5.45 5.00 -5.23
CA PHE A 286 -4.44 4.02 -5.58
C PHE A 286 -3.17 4.68 -6.14
N TRP A 287 -3.32 5.55 -7.13
CA TRP A 287 -2.18 6.25 -7.71
C TRP A 287 -1.57 7.29 -6.77
N ASP A 288 -2.30 7.75 -5.76
CA ASP A 288 -1.75 8.57 -4.69
C ASP A 288 -0.75 7.78 -3.84
N GLN A 289 -1.07 6.53 -3.48
CA GLN A 289 -0.13 5.64 -2.78
C GLN A 289 1.12 5.37 -3.64
N VAL A 290 0.92 4.97 -4.89
CA VAL A 290 2.01 4.59 -5.80
C VAL A 290 2.95 5.76 -6.11
N SER A 291 2.46 6.99 -6.04
CA SER A 291 3.19 8.19 -6.43
C SER A 291 3.96 8.87 -5.29
N VAL A 292 4.09 8.23 -4.14
CA VAL A 292 4.90 8.76 -3.04
C VAL A 292 6.38 8.71 -3.41
N VAL A 293 7.08 9.84 -3.18
CA VAL A 293 8.50 10.00 -3.51
C VAL A 293 9.33 10.37 -2.30
N GLY A 294 10.63 10.13 -2.41
CA GLY A 294 11.65 10.51 -1.44
C GLY A 294 11.89 12.02 -1.36
N ALA A 295 12.91 12.41 -0.63
CA ALA A 295 13.25 13.81 -0.39
C ALA A 295 13.66 14.58 -1.65
N ASP A 296 14.16 13.89 -2.68
CA ASP A 296 14.51 14.47 -3.99
C ASP A 296 13.29 14.86 -4.84
N GLY A 297 12.08 14.44 -4.44
CA GLY A 297 10.84 14.70 -5.14
C GLY A 297 10.63 13.88 -6.42
N HIS A 298 11.47 12.89 -6.70
CA HIS A 298 11.46 12.11 -7.93
C HIS A 298 11.64 10.60 -7.73
N THR A 299 12.48 10.19 -6.79
CA THR A 299 12.73 8.77 -6.52
C THR A 299 11.51 8.14 -5.83
N PRO A 300 10.93 7.07 -6.41
CA PRO A 300 9.79 6.39 -5.80
C PRO A 300 10.11 5.86 -4.39
N ALA A 301 9.27 6.22 -3.43
CA ALA A 301 9.42 5.80 -2.04
C ALA A 301 8.43 4.68 -1.65
N MET A 302 7.36 4.46 -2.41
CA MET A 302 6.36 3.42 -2.13
C MET A 302 6.99 2.04 -2.14
N ALA A 303 6.83 1.30 -1.06
CA ALA A 303 7.23 -0.10 -0.92
C ALA A 303 6.03 -1.05 -1.01
N LEU A 304 4.90 -0.69 -0.40
CA LEU A 304 3.66 -1.47 -0.47
C LEU A 304 2.44 -0.56 -0.55
N ALA A 305 1.38 -1.02 -1.25
CA ALA A 305 0.06 -0.39 -1.23
C ALA A 305 -1.04 -1.47 -1.25
N PHE A 306 -1.66 -1.71 -0.09
CA PHE A 306 -2.66 -2.75 0.11
C PHE A 306 -4.04 -2.15 0.37
N PRO A 307 -4.99 -2.28 -0.58
CA PRO A 307 -6.37 -1.98 -0.26
C PRO A 307 -6.92 -2.90 0.84
N TRP A 308 -7.64 -2.31 1.76
CA TRP A 308 -8.32 -3.00 2.83
C TRP A 308 -9.83 -2.95 2.59
N ASN A 309 -10.45 -3.78 2.72
CA ASN A 309 -11.21 -4.97 3.00
C ASN A 309 -11.56 -5.67 1.68
N LEU A 310 -10.58 -6.20 1.02
CA LEU A 310 -10.67 -6.65 -0.38
C LEU A 310 -11.68 -7.80 -0.57
N GLY A 311 -11.76 -8.71 0.39
CA GLY A 311 -12.60 -9.91 0.29
C GLY A 311 -13.98 -9.79 0.92
N ASP A 312 -14.26 -8.74 1.66
CA ASP A 312 -15.48 -8.59 2.46
C ASP A 312 -16.58 -7.82 1.72
N THR A 313 -17.83 -8.12 2.07
CA THR A 313 -19.02 -7.37 1.66
C THR A 313 -19.44 -6.37 2.72
N ASP A 314 -20.23 -5.36 2.33
CA ASP A 314 -20.80 -4.38 3.26
C ASP A 314 -21.62 -5.02 4.42
N ARG A 315 -22.04 -6.28 4.26
CA ARG A 315 -22.79 -7.01 5.30
C ARG A 315 -21.92 -7.50 6.45
N VAL A 316 -20.63 -7.69 6.22
CA VAL A 316 -19.75 -8.29 7.22
C VAL A 316 -19.49 -7.33 8.37
N ASP A 317 -19.27 -6.06 8.09
CA ASP A 317 -18.96 -5.03 9.08
C ASP A 317 -19.93 -3.85 9.07
N GLY A 318 -20.89 -3.83 8.14
CA GLY A 318 -21.72 -2.65 7.89
C GLY A 318 -20.89 -1.43 7.49
N ARG A 319 -19.68 -1.65 6.96
CA ARG A 319 -18.71 -0.59 6.65
C ARG A 319 -18.60 -0.35 5.15
N ALA A 320 -18.50 0.90 4.82
CA ALA A 320 -18.37 1.39 3.47
C ALA A 320 -17.02 1.04 2.79
N TYR A 321 -16.14 0.30 3.46
CA TYR A 321 -14.81 -0.07 2.95
C TYR A 321 -14.76 -1.45 2.29
N ALA A 322 -15.77 -2.28 2.47
CA ALA A 322 -15.85 -3.61 1.86
C ALA A 322 -15.82 -3.52 0.33
N MET A 323 -14.98 -4.33 -0.32
CA MET A 323 -14.69 -4.27 -1.76
C MET A 323 -15.20 -5.49 -2.55
N ALA A 324 -15.92 -6.39 -1.90
CA ALA A 324 -16.60 -7.50 -2.56
C ALA A 324 -18.09 -7.21 -2.74
N ALA A 325 -18.65 -7.59 -3.88
CA ALA A 325 -20.09 -7.60 -4.11
C ALA A 325 -20.73 -8.88 -3.52
N THR A 326 -20.00 -10.01 -3.61
CA THR A 326 -20.34 -11.27 -2.94
C THR A 326 -19.07 -11.94 -2.41
N GLU A 327 -19.20 -12.75 -1.36
CA GLU A 327 -18.06 -13.42 -0.71
C GLU A 327 -17.85 -14.84 -1.22
N ASN A 328 -18.90 -15.57 -1.49
CA ASN A 328 -18.81 -16.95 -1.94
C ASN A 328 -19.88 -17.26 -3.01
N PRO A 329 -19.52 -17.41 -4.29
CA PRO A 329 -18.17 -17.12 -4.81
C PRO A 329 -17.85 -15.63 -4.66
N TRP A 330 -16.56 -15.33 -4.52
CA TRP A 330 -16.12 -13.94 -4.48
C TRP A 330 -16.37 -13.23 -5.82
N THR A 331 -17.02 -12.08 -5.77
CA THR A 331 -17.17 -11.20 -6.93
C THR A 331 -16.76 -9.78 -6.55
N PRO A 332 -16.08 -9.05 -7.46
CA PRO A 332 -15.58 -7.71 -7.17
C PRO A 332 -16.71 -6.69 -7.07
N ASP A 333 -16.56 -5.73 -6.17
CA ASP A 333 -17.26 -4.45 -6.28
C ASP A 333 -16.57 -3.55 -7.35
N THR A 334 -17.07 -2.34 -7.54
CA THR A 334 -16.52 -1.41 -8.54
C THR A 334 -15.07 -1.03 -8.26
N ARG A 335 -14.64 -0.91 -6.99
CA ARG A 335 -13.26 -0.57 -6.60
C ARG A 335 -12.32 -1.74 -6.89
N SER A 336 -12.72 -2.96 -6.59
CA SER A 336 -11.97 -4.18 -6.94
C SER A 336 -11.84 -4.35 -8.47
N ILE A 337 -12.86 -3.96 -9.25
CA ILE A 337 -12.77 -3.93 -10.72
C ILE A 337 -11.69 -2.94 -11.17
N VAL A 338 -11.61 -1.77 -10.53
CA VAL A 338 -10.55 -0.78 -10.81
C VAL A 338 -9.17 -1.37 -10.53
N LEU A 339 -8.98 -1.97 -9.33
CA LEU A 339 -7.71 -2.58 -8.96
C LEU A 339 -7.27 -3.65 -9.96
N ARG A 340 -8.19 -4.55 -10.33
CA ARG A 340 -7.96 -5.56 -11.36
C ARG A 340 -7.58 -4.95 -12.70
N THR A 341 -8.24 -3.88 -13.10
CA THR A 341 -7.95 -3.17 -14.36
C THR A 341 -6.54 -2.59 -14.34
N VAL A 342 -6.16 -1.94 -13.24
CA VAL A 342 -4.81 -1.39 -13.05
C VAL A 342 -3.75 -2.51 -13.10
N LEU A 343 -3.94 -3.60 -12.36
CA LEU A 343 -2.97 -4.69 -12.32
C LEU A 343 -2.85 -5.43 -13.65
N ARG A 344 -3.93 -5.54 -14.41
CA ARG A 344 -3.87 -6.06 -15.79
C ARG A 344 -3.14 -5.13 -16.76
N LEU A 345 -3.27 -3.82 -16.57
CA LEU A 345 -2.67 -2.81 -17.46
C LEU A 345 -1.20 -2.56 -17.13
N ALA A 346 -0.86 -2.50 -15.85
CA ALA A 346 0.40 -2.01 -15.34
C ALA A 346 1.14 -2.97 -14.39
N GLY A 347 0.53 -4.10 -14.01
CA GLY A 347 1.10 -4.99 -12.99
C GLY A 347 2.51 -5.48 -13.32
N ASP A 348 2.80 -5.76 -14.58
CA ASP A 348 4.12 -6.22 -15.04
C ASP A 348 5.08 -5.06 -15.41
N MET A 349 4.66 -3.82 -15.21
CA MET A 349 5.48 -2.64 -15.49
C MET A 349 6.26 -2.22 -14.24
N LYS A 350 7.40 -1.56 -14.48
CA LYS A 350 8.22 -0.95 -13.44
C LYS A 350 7.93 0.53 -13.33
N LEU A 351 7.93 1.04 -12.11
CA LEU A 351 7.79 2.46 -11.85
C LEU A 351 9.09 3.17 -12.32
N LYS A 352 8.94 4.09 -13.28
CA LYS A 352 10.06 4.78 -13.93
C LYS A 352 10.35 6.14 -13.31
N SER A 353 9.31 6.92 -13.10
CA SER A 353 9.44 8.26 -12.52
C SER A 353 8.11 8.77 -11.98
N VAL A 354 8.20 9.70 -11.04
CA VAL A 354 7.07 10.43 -10.48
C VAL A 354 7.37 11.91 -10.52
N ASP A 355 6.41 12.70 -10.98
CA ASP A 355 6.38 14.16 -10.82
C ASP A 355 5.13 14.51 -9.99
N SER A 356 5.32 14.53 -8.69
CA SER A 356 4.21 14.76 -7.73
C SER A 356 3.60 16.15 -7.90
N LYS A 357 4.39 17.16 -8.32
CA LYS A 357 3.91 18.54 -8.55
C LYS A 357 2.96 18.63 -9.75
N ARG A 358 3.15 17.77 -10.75
CA ARG A 358 2.32 17.73 -11.95
C ARG A 358 1.27 16.62 -11.91
N GLY A 359 1.27 15.79 -10.88
CA GLY A 359 0.38 14.65 -10.77
C GLY A 359 0.66 13.57 -11.81
N LEU A 360 1.92 13.44 -12.27
CA LEU A 360 2.33 12.49 -13.29
C LEU A 360 3.11 11.34 -12.68
N THR A 361 2.77 10.13 -13.12
CA THR A 361 3.51 8.91 -12.79
C THR A 361 3.75 8.14 -14.07
N MET A 362 4.97 7.68 -14.28
CA MET A 362 5.36 6.93 -15.47
C MET A 362 5.82 5.53 -15.09
N LEU A 363 5.32 4.55 -15.83
CA LEU A 363 5.76 3.16 -15.74
C LEU A 363 6.26 2.68 -17.09
N GLU A 364 7.18 1.73 -17.06
CA GLU A 364 7.77 1.12 -18.24
C GLU A 364 7.60 -0.39 -18.21
N GLY A 365 7.06 -0.93 -19.28
CA GLY A 365 6.95 -2.37 -19.56
C GLY A 365 7.66 -2.77 -20.85
N ALA A 366 7.70 -4.07 -21.10
CA ALA A 366 8.32 -4.62 -22.29
C ALA A 366 7.64 -4.15 -23.59
N ASP A 367 6.29 -4.10 -23.57
CA ASP A 367 5.45 -3.85 -24.74
C ASP A 367 4.81 -2.45 -24.75
N ALA A 368 4.95 -1.67 -23.69
CA ALA A 368 4.35 -0.34 -23.58
C ALA A 368 5.00 0.52 -22.51
N GLU A 369 4.78 1.82 -22.59
CA GLU A 369 4.90 2.75 -21.46
C GLU A 369 3.50 3.14 -20.97
N LEU A 370 3.36 3.45 -19.69
CA LEU A 370 2.13 3.96 -19.10
C LEU A 370 2.40 5.32 -18.47
N ILE A 371 1.61 6.29 -18.85
CA ILE A 371 1.57 7.63 -18.25
C ILE A 371 0.28 7.75 -17.46
N VAL A 372 0.40 7.96 -16.17
CA VAL A 372 -0.75 8.22 -15.29
C VAL A 372 -0.83 9.70 -15.01
N TRP A 373 -1.96 10.29 -15.29
CA TRP A 373 -2.23 11.68 -14.97
C TRP A 373 -3.40 11.80 -13.98
N ARG A 374 -3.10 12.36 -12.83
CA ARG A 374 -4.09 12.61 -11.78
C ARG A 374 -4.70 13.99 -11.98
N ASN A 375 -5.93 14.03 -12.45
CA ASN A 375 -6.68 15.25 -12.70
C ASN A 375 -7.64 15.56 -11.55
N LEU A 376 -7.08 15.80 -10.37
CA LEU A 376 -7.85 16.12 -9.18
C LEU A 376 -7.74 17.60 -8.83
N PRO A 377 -8.82 18.24 -8.32
CA PRO A 377 -8.76 19.60 -7.81
C PRO A 377 -7.66 19.73 -6.76
N GLY A 378 -6.82 20.73 -6.90
CA GLY A 378 -5.71 21.01 -5.99
C GLY A 378 -4.46 20.16 -6.16
N TRP A 379 -4.45 19.16 -7.02
CA TRP A 379 -3.27 18.34 -7.34
C TRP A 379 -2.43 18.94 -8.47
N THR A 380 -3.09 19.58 -9.37
CA THR A 380 -2.47 20.41 -10.39
C THR A 380 -3.04 21.80 -10.22
N ASP A 381 -2.31 22.83 -10.51
CA ASP A 381 -2.84 24.21 -10.53
C ASP A 381 -3.97 24.36 -11.58
N ARG A 382 -4.54 23.23 -12.10
CA ARG A 382 -5.40 23.16 -13.26
C ARG A 382 -6.28 21.93 -13.32
N PRO A 383 -7.42 21.93 -12.71
CA PRO A 383 -8.49 21.12 -13.21
C PRO A 383 -8.83 21.57 -14.63
N GLY A 384 -8.42 20.82 -15.61
CA GLY A 384 -8.66 21.12 -17.02
C GLY A 384 -9.27 19.93 -17.71
N ARG A 385 -10.08 20.20 -18.75
CA ARG A 385 -10.62 19.16 -19.64
C ARG A 385 -9.67 18.81 -20.78
N ALA A 386 -8.49 19.40 -20.79
CA ALA A 386 -7.46 19.12 -21.76
C ALA A 386 -6.08 19.15 -21.14
N VAL A 387 -5.23 18.21 -21.53
CA VAL A 387 -3.85 18.13 -21.11
C VAL A 387 -2.95 17.85 -22.30
N GLU A 388 -1.80 18.49 -22.34
CA GLU A 388 -0.79 18.29 -23.35
C GLU A 388 0.33 17.37 -22.83
N PHE A 389 0.67 16.37 -23.62
CA PHE A 389 1.74 15.42 -23.35
C PHE A 389 2.79 15.46 -24.46
N MET A 390 4.04 15.24 -24.09
CA MET A 390 5.09 14.87 -25.03
C MET A 390 5.17 13.36 -25.10
N LEU A 391 4.85 12.79 -26.23
CA LEU A 391 4.93 11.37 -26.47
C LEU A 391 6.30 11.01 -27.08
N PRO A 392 6.83 9.81 -26.83
CA PRO A 392 8.02 9.32 -27.51
C PRO A 392 7.86 9.40 -29.04
N ASN A 393 8.94 9.68 -29.77
CA ASN A 393 8.91 9.81 -31.24
C ASN A 393 8.49 8.51 -31.95
N TRP A 394 8.64 7.37 -31.28
CA TRP A 394 8.18 6.07 -31.78
C TRP A 394 6.68 5.84 -31.60
N ALA A 395 5.98 6.63 -30.79
CA ALA A 395 4.55 6.44 -30.54
C ALA A 395 3.74 6.60 -31.83
N ARG A 396 2.89 5.61 -32.11
CA ARG A 396 1.95 5.61 -33.26
C ARG A 396 0.51 5.51 -32.82
N GLN A 397 0.28 5.00 -31.62
CA GLN A 397 -1.03 4.82 -31.02
C GLN A 397 -0.94 5.09 -29.53
N ILE A 398 -2.04 5.56 -28.94
CA ILE A 398 -2.25 5.59 -27.50
C ILE A 398 -3.59 4.98 -27.15
N GLU A 399 -3.69 4.44 -25.95
CA GLU A 399 -4.91 3.96 -25.34
C GLU A 399 -5.17 4.78 -24.08
N VAL A 400 -6.35 5.39 -23.99
CA VAL A 400 -6.78 6.17 -22.82
C VAL A 400 -7.69 5.30 -21.98
N TRP A 401 -7.29 5.04 -20.73
CA TRP A 401 -7.99 4.21 -19.77
C TRP A 401 -8.47 5.05 -18.60
N GLY A 402 -9.70 4.84 -18.19
CA GLY A 402 -10.28 5.38 -16.97
C GLY A 402 -10.52 4.30 -15.92
N TRP A 403 -11.24 4.65 -14.86
CA TRP A 403 -11.62 3.70 -13.80
C TRP A 403 -12.47 2.52 -14.30
N ASP A 404 -13.21 2.72 -15.39
CA ASP A 404 -14.13 1.76 -16.02
C ASP A 404 -13.52 0.98 -17.19
N GLY A 405 -12.24 1.21 -17.51
CA GLY A 405 -11.51 0.51 -18.55
C GLY A 405 -11.07 1.40 -19.73
N LEU A 406 -10.88 0.77 -20.90
CA LEU A 406 -10.45 1.45 -22.11
C LEU A 406 -11.55 2.38 -22.65
N ARG A 407 -11.25 3.66 -22.77
CA ARG A 407 -12.17 4.68 -23.30
C ARG A 407 -11.92 5.07 -24.73
N ARG A 408 -10.63 5.21 -25.09
CA ARG A 408 -10.26 5.68 -26.44
C ARG A 408 -9.01 4.98 -26.93
N ARG A 409 -8.96 4.76 -28.23
CA ARG A 409 -7.73 4.48 -28.97
C ARG A 409 -7.54 5.59 -29.99
N LEU A 410 -6.36 6.21 -29.97
CA LEU A 410 -6.07 7.36 -30.82
C LEU A 410 -4.77 7.11 -31.58
N SER A 411 -4.79 7.40 -32.88
CA SER A 411 -3.57 7.43 -33.67
C SER A 411 -2.80 8.71 -33.35
N VAL A 412 -1.49 8.59 -33.19
CA VAL A 412 -0.59 9.68 -32.87
C VAL A 412 0.64 9.61 -33.76
N ASN A 413 1.42 10.65 -33.82
CA ASN A 413 2.63 10.69 -34.62
C ASN A 413 3.85 11.15 -33.80
N GLY A 414 3.94 10.68 -32.57
CA GLY A 414 4.97 11.12 -31.63
C GLY A 414 4.86 12.61 -31.29
N GLY A 415 5.80 13.11 -30.51
CA GLY A 415 5.87 14.51 -30.19
C GLY A 415 4.71 15.04 -29.35
N LYS A 416 4.25 16.23 -29.65
CA LYS A 416 3.21 16.93 -28.90
C LYS A 416 1.83 16.34 -29.16
N PHE A 417 1.11 16.00 -28.11
CA PHE A 417 -0.24 15.48 -28.16
C PHE A 417 -1.14 16.18 -27.13
N VAL A 418 -2.33 16.58 -27.53
CA VAL A 418 -3.34 17.17 -26.64
C VAL A 418 -4.48 16.16 -26.48
N LEU A 419 -4.71 15.75 -25.23
CA LEU A 419 -5.87 14.96 -24.84
C LEU A 419 -6.92 15.91 -24.27
N ASP A 420 -8.08 15.95 -24.89
CA ASP A 420 -9.19 16.81 -24.52
C ASP A 420 -10.46 16.02 -24.15
N GLY A 421 -11.51 16.72 -23.74
CA GLY A 421 -12.78 16.14 -23.36
C GLY A 421 -12.69 15.17 -22.19
N LEU A 422 -11.77 15.45 -21.26
CA LEU A 422 -11.58 14.67 -20.04
C LEU A 422 -12.65 15.07 -19.00
N ASP A 423 -13.06 14.08 -18.22
CA ASP A 423 -13.90 14.34 -17.06
C ASP A 423 -13.10 15.09 -15.98
N GLU A 424 -13.72 16.07 -15.34
CA GLU A 424 -13.12 16.75 -14.22
C GLU A 424 -12.92 15.79 -13.04
N ASN A 425 -11.82 15.96 -12.32
CA ASN A 425 -11.49 15.19 -11.13
C ASN A 425 -11.31 13.69 -11.37
N GLU A 426 -10.92 13.28 -12.55
CA GLU A 426 -10.69 11.89 -12.87
C GLU A 426 -9.22 11.62 -13.22
N THR A 427 -8.67 10.58 -12.63
CA THR A 427 -7.35 10.04 -12.99
C THR A 427 -7.45 9.24 -14.28
N PHE A 428 -6.52 9.47 -15.20
CA PHE A 428 -6.40 8.75 -16.47
C PHE A 428 -5.07 8.02 -16.56
N MET A 429 -5.14 6.88 -17.22
CA MET A 429 -3.98 6.06 -17.57
C MET A 429 -3.84 6.04 -19.08
N ILE A 430 -2.71 6.48 -19.59
CA ILE A 430 -2.43 6.58 -21.03
C ILE A 430 -1.36 5.55 -21.35
N ARG A 431 -1.77 4.44 -21.97
CA ARG A 431 -0.86 3.40 -22.42
C ARG A 431 -0.36 3.77 -23.81
N VAL A 432 0.95 3.73 -23.99
CA VAL A 432 1.65 3.95 -25.25
C VAL A 432 2.26 2.63 -25.69
N PRO A 433 1.60 1.84 -26.56
CA PRO A 433 2.14 0.57 -27.02
C PRO A 433 3.44 0.78 -27.81
N ARG A 434 4.42 -0.08 -27.59
CA ARG A 434 5.58 -0.24 -28.45
C ARG A 434 5.17 -1.13 -29.61
N SER A 435 5.20 -0.59 -30.81
CA SER A 435 4.79 -1.28 -32.04
C SER A 435 5.72 -2.44 -32.39
#